data_3be932b05aa646adb67ebc178cf6d78d
#
_entry.id   3be932b05aa646adb67ebc178cf6d78d
#
_cell.length_a   1.000
_cell.length_b   1.000
_cell.length_c   1.000
_cell.angle_alpha   90.00
_cell.angle_beta   90.00
_cell.angle_gamma   90.00
#
_symmetry.space_group_name_H-M   'P 1'
#
loop_
_entity.id
_entity.type
_entity.pdbx_description
1 polymer ?
#
loop_
_entity_poly.entity_id
_entity_poly.type
_entity_poly.pdbx_seq_one_letter_code
_entity_poly.pdbx_strand_id
1 'polypeptide(L)'
;MSRTIRQHVLRRKHYGFCLMLCMAMGGIALALANEATPSWYYEWLARIALAGAIAGFITFHFAGRCPQCTGNVGGHTHYWRLRGLPGLRPAKFCPFCGVSLDAPLHDDQDDRR
;
A
#
# COMPACT_ATOMS: atom_id res chain seq x y z
N MET A 1 -19.67 -0.69 12.72
CA MET A 1 -18.55 0.24 13.04
C MET A 1 -18.18 0.95 11.74
N SER A 2 -18.39 2.25 11.70
CA SER A 2 -18.02 3.07 10.53
C SER A 2 -16.49 3.16 10.42
N ARG A 3 -15.95 2.77 9.27
CA ARG A 3 -14.51 2.87 9.01
C ARG A 3 -14.16 4.33 8.72
N THR A 4 -13.07 4.81 9.27
CA THR A 4 -12.57 6.15 8.94
C THR A 4 -11.78 6.13 7.63
N ILE A 5 -11.70 7.28 6.95
CA ILE A 5 -10.90 7.46 5.72
C ILE A 5 -9.44 7.04 5.98
N ARG A 6 -8.89 7.41 7.14
CA ARG A 6 -7.54 7.00 7.57
C ARG A 6 -7.35 5.49 7.59
N GLN A 7 -8.29 4.76 8.21
CA GLN A 7 -8.22 3.29 8.29
C GLN A 7 -8.30 2.64 6.92
N HIS A 8 -9.13 3.18 6.02
CA HIS A 8 -9.24 2.68 4.66
C HIS A 8 -7.92 2.83 3.88
N VAL A 9 -7.31 4.02 3.91
CA VAL A 9 -6.04 4.31 3.25
C VAL A 9 -4.90 3.48 3.84
N LEU A 10 -4.82 3.39 5.18
CA LEU A 10 -3.80 2.60 5.87
C LEU A 10 -3.88 1.12 5.53
N ARG A 11 -5.08 0.55 5.51
CA ARG A 11 -5.29 -0.86 5.20
C ARG A 11 -4.81 -1.20 3.78
N ARG A 12 -5.16 -0.38 2.78
CA ARG A 12 -4.71 -0.57 1.41
C ARG A 12 -3.18 -0.47 1.27
N LYS A 13 -2.57 0.52 1.93
CA LYS A 13 -1.12 0.65 1.97
C LYS A 13 -0.44 -0.52 2.66
N HIS A 14 -1.01 -1.00 3.75
CA HIS A 14 -0.47 -2.15 4.47
C HIS A 14 -0.44 -3.40 3.59
N TYR A 15 -1.52 -3.68 2.85
CA TYR A 15 -1.53 -4.81 1.91
C TYR A 15 -0.47 -4.67 0.81
N GLY A 16 -0.31 -3.49 0.21
CA GLY A 16 0.72 -3.25 -0.80
C GLY A 16 2.12 -3.43 -0.24
N PHE A 17 2.37 -2.95 0.98
CA PHE A 17 3.65 -3.11 1.67
C PHE A 17 3.97 -4.56 2.01
N CYS A 18 3.01 -5.30 2.58
CA CYS A 18 3.18 -6.72 2.88
C CYS A 18 3.42 -7.54 1.62
N LEU A 19 2.66 -7.29 0.55
CA LEU A 19 2.85 -7.96 -0.73
C LEU A 19 4.25 -7.70 -1.29
N MET A 20 4.68 -6.45 -1.30
CA MET A 20 6.01 -6.06 -1.77
C MET A 20 7.11 -6.78 -0.97
N LEU A 21 7.03 -6.78 0.36
CA LEU A 21 8.02 -7.44 1.22
C LEU A 21 8.04 -8.95 1.02
N CYS A 22 6.87 -9.61 1.04
CA CYS A 22 6.80 -11.06 0.87
C CYS A 22 7.35 -11.50 -0.48
N MET A 23 7.03 -10.78 -1.55
CA MET A 23 7.50 -11.11 -2.89
C MET A 23 9.00 -10.79 -3.06
N ALA A 24 9.50 -9.70 -2.47
CA ALA A 24 10.93 -9.37 -2.49
C ALA A 24 11.75 -10.41 -1.73
N MET A 25 11.36 -10.78 -0.52
CA MET A 25 12.03 -11.79 0.28
C MET A 25 11.99 -13.16 -0.39
N GLY A 26 10.84 -13.54 -0.93
CA GLY A 26 10.69 -14.78 -1.70
C GLY A 26 11.59 -14.79 -2.95
N GLY A 27 11.66 -13.69 -3.68
CA GLY A 27 12.53 -13.54 -4.85
C GLY A 27 14.02 -13.67 -4.52
N ILE A 28 14.46 -13.06 -3.41
CA ILE A 28 15.85 -13.19 -2.93
C ILE A 28 16.14 -14.64 -2.55
N ALA A 29 15.26 -15.29 -1.79
CA ALA A 29 15.44 -16.70 -1.40
C ALA A 29 15.52 -17.63 -2.62
N LEU A 30 14.68 -17.40 -3.65
CA LEU A 30 14.72 -18.16 -4.90
C LEU A 30 15.99 -17.91 -5.71
N ALA A 31 16.48 -16.67 -5.73
CA ALA A 31 17.74 -16.34 -6.40
C ALA A 31 18.92 -17.07 -5.75
N LEU A 32 19.00 -17.06 -4.41
CA LEU A 32 20.02 -17.78 -3.64
C LEU A 32 19.92 -19.31 -3.85
N ALA A 33 18.70 -19.85 -3.90
CA ALA A 33 18.50 -21.28 -4.19
C ALA A 33 18.95 -21.66 -5.60
N ASN A 34 18.75 -20.76 -6.58
CA ASN A 34 19.19 -20.97 -7.95
C ASN A 34 20.72 -20.97 -8.10
N GLU A 35 21.44 -20.20 -7.27
CA GLU A 35 22.90 -20.25 -7.23
C GLU A 35 23.42 -21.59 -6.68
N ALA A 36 22.72 -22.16 -5.67
CA ALA A 36 23.09 -23.43 -5.08
C ALA A 36 22.75 -24.62 -5.99
N THR A 37 21.60 -24.61 -6.62
CA THR A 37 21.11 -25.65 -7.53
C THR A 37 20.46 -25.00 -8.77
N PRO A 38 21.25 -24.74 -9.83
CA PRO A 38 20.73 -24.08 -11.01
C PRO A 38 19.59 -24.85 -11.65
N SER A 39 18.41 -24.18 -11.77
CA SER A 39 17.23 -24.78 -12.39
C SER A 39 16.41 -23.69 -13.07
N TRP A 40 15.94 -23.95 -14.29
CA TRP A 40 15.05 -23.07 -15.03
C TRP A 40 13.78 -22.69 -14.23
N TYR A 41 13.34 -23.58 -13.35
CA TYR A 41 12.17 -23.38 -12.49
C TYR A 41 12.39 -22.22 -11.49
N TYR A 42 13.54 -22.19 -10.81
CA TYR A 42 13.88 -21.11 -9.87
C TYR A 42 14.00 -19.76 -10.56
N GLU A 43 14.52 -19.72 -11.78
CA GLU A 43 14.62 -18.50 -12.56
C GLU A 43 13.24 -17.92 -12.89
N TRP A 44 12.30 -18.74 -13.34
CA TRP A 44 10.93 -18.30 -13.61
C TRP A 44 10.22 -17.83 -12.36
N LEU A 45 10.33 -18.54 -11.25
CA LEU A 45 9.74 -18.13 -9.97
C LEU A 45 10.33 -16.82 -9.46
N ALA A 46 11.62 -16.59 -9.60
CA ALA A 46 12.25 -15.31 -9.23
C ALA A 46 11.73 -14.15 -10.07
N ARG A 47 11.51 -14.35 -11.37
CA ARG A 47 10.90 -13.34 -12.26
C ARG A 47 9.46 -13.02 -11.85
N ILE A 48 8.66 -14.02 -11.51
CA ILE A 48 7.29 -13.85 -11.00
C ILE A 48 7.31 -13.09 -9.67
N ALA A 49 8.20 -13.44 -8.75
CA ALA A 49 8.36 -12.75 -7.49
C ALA A 49 8.77 -11.27 -7.68
N LEU A 50 9.67 -10.98 -8.62
CA LEU A 50 10.05 -9.62 -8.97
C LEU A 50 8.85 -8.82 -9.52
N ALA A 51 8.09 -9.40 -10.44
CA ALA A 51 6.88 -8.77 -10.97
C ALA A 51 5.85 -8.50 -9.87
N GLY A 52 5.68 -9.43 -8.93
CA GLY A 52 4.81 -9.26 -7.76
C GLY A 52 5.31 -8.16 -6.82
N ALA A 53 6.61 -8.04 -6.61
CA ALA A 53 7.20 -6.95 -5.80
C ALA A 53 6.96 -5.58 -6.43
N ILE A 54 7.12 -5.46 -7.76
CA ILE A 54 6.83 -4.24 -8.52
C ILE A 54 5.33 -3.88 -8.42
N ALA A 55 4.44 -4.86 -8.59
CA ALA A 55 2.99 -4.66 -8.44
C ALA A 55 2.62 -4.20 -7.02
N GLY A 56 3.23 -4.80 -5.99
CA GLY A 56 3.08 -4.38 -4.59
C GLY A 56 3.56 -2.95 -4.35
N PHE A 57 4.68 -2.58 -4.94
CA PHE A 57 5.22 -1.22 -4.86
C PHE A 57 4.28 -0.19 -5.51
N ILE A 58 3.77 -0.48 -6.70
CA ILE A 58 2.80 0.36 -7.39
C ILE A 58 1.53 0.50 -6.54
N THR A 59 1.02 -0.62 -6.01
CA THR A 59 -0.15 -0.61 -5.13
C THR A 59 0.10 0.22 -3.88
N PHE A 60 1.26 0.10 -3.25
CA PHE A 60 1.65 0.89 -2.08
C PHE A 60 1.64 2.39 -2.37
N HIS A 61 2.15 2.81 -3.54
CA HIS A 61 2.19 4.22 -3.93
C HIS A 61 0.84 4.79 -4.35
N PHE A 62 0.04 4.03 -5.10
CA PHE A 62 -1.18 4.54 -5.74
C PHE A 62 -2.48 4.19 -5.02
N ALA A 63 -2.49 3.22 -4.10
CA ALA A 63 -3.71 2.79 -3.41
C ALA A 63 -4.22 3.76 -2.33
N GLY A 64 -3.44 4.79 -1.99
CA GLY A 64 -3.77 5.76 -0.96
C GLY A 64 -4.59 6.95 -1.46
N ARG A 65 -5.59 6.74 -2.31
CA ARG A 65 -6.44 7.82 -2.82
C ARG A 65 -7.51 8.21 -1.82
N CYS A 66 -7.74 9.53 -1.70
CA CYS A 66 -8.85 10.04 -0.92
C CYS A 66 -10.18 9.67 -1.59
N PRO A 67 -11.15 9.10 -0.87
CA PRO A 67 -12.45 8.75 -1.47
C PRO A 67 -13.28 9.98 -1.91
N GLN A 68 -13.01 11.16 -1.37
CA GLN A 68 -13.75 12.38 -1.73
C GLN A 68 -13.19 13.12 -2.95
N CYS A 69 -11.86 13.29 -3.03
CA CYS A 69 -11.24 14.07 -4.11
C CYS A 69 -10.40 13.26 -5.06
N THR A 70 -10.29 11.93 -4.86
CA THR A 70 -9.41 11.02 -5.62
C THR A 70 -7.93 11.38 -5.59
N GLY A 71 -7.53 12.44 -4.89
CA GLY A 71 -6.15 12.86 -4.71
C GLY A 71 -5.32 11.79 -4.00
N ASN A 72 -4.08 11.61 -4.43
CA ASN A 72 -3.20 10.60 -3.88
C ASN A 72 -2.60 11.04 -2.53
N VAL A 73 -3.38 10.93 -1.47
CA VAL A 73 -2.95 11.22 -0.09
C VAL A 73 -1.75 10.35 0.27
N GLY A 74 -1.72 9.15 -0.23
CA GLY A 74 -0.68 8.18 0.05
C GLY A 74 0.68 8.54 -0.53
N GLY A 75 0.75 9.26 -1.64
CA GLY A 75 1.99 9.71 -2.25
C GLY A 75 2.57 10.96 -1.58
N HIS A 76 1.72 11.85 -1.07
CA HIS A 76 2.13 13.11 -0.45
C HIS A 76 2.33 13.04 1.07
N THR A 77 1.62 12.12 1.74
CA THR A 77 1.81 11.91 3.19
C THR A 77 2.62 10.65 3.43
N HIS A 78 3.73 10.79 4.16
CA HIS A 78 4.50 9.63 4.57
C HIS A 78 3.62 8.63 5.32
N TYR A 79 3.74 7.36 4.98
CA TYR A 79 3.00 6.25 5.61
C TYR A 79 3.04 6.33 7.15
N TRP A 80 4.20 6.67 7.72
CA TRP A 80 4.42 6.79 9.15
C TRP A 80 3.61 7.92 9.81
N ARG A 81 3.38 9.02 9.10
CA ARG A 81 2.51 10.13 9.56
C ARG A 81 1.03 9.75 9.54
N LEU A 82 0.61 8.90 8.61
CA LEU A 82 -0.74 8.36 8.59
C LEU A 82 -0.97 7.37 9.73
N ARG A 83 0.05 6.60 10.09
CA ARG A 83 -0.01 5.61 11.17
C ARG A 83 0.05 6.24 12.56
N GLY A 84 0.50 7.50 12.68
CA GLY A 84 0.58 8.20 13.96
C GLY A 84 1.71 7.66 14.86
N LEU A 85 2.91 7.45 14.29
CA LEU A 85 4.07 7.07 15.10
C LEU A 85 4.42 8.16 16.13
N PRO A 86 4.83 7.77 17.34
CA PRO A 86 5.27 8.72 18.36
C PRO A 86 6.44 9.56 17.83
N GLY A 87 6.35 10.88 17.98
CA GLY A 87 7.36 11.85 17.49
C GLY A 87 7.05 12.47 16.12
N LEU A 88 6.09 11.93 15.36
CA LEU A 88 5.65 12.52 14.10
C LEU A 88 4.25 13.11 14.26
N ARG A 89 4.06 14.36 13.83
CA ARG A 89 2.70 14.97 13.80
C ARG A 89 1.82 14.19 12.84
N PRO A 90 0.71 13.58 13.31
CA PRO A 90 -0.18 12.83 12.44
C PRO A 90 -0.84 13.76 11.40
N ALA A 91 -0.98 13.28 10.17
CA ALA A 91 -1.74 13.99 9.16
C ALA A 91 -3.22 13.95 9.56
N LYS A 92 -3.83 15.12 9.80
CA LYS A 92 -5.24 15.23 10.21
C LYS A 92 -6.19 15.43 9.04
N PHE A 93 -5.70 16.08 7.98
CA PHE A 93 -6.53 16.49 6.84
C PHE A 93 -5.93 16.01 5.53
N CYS A 94 -6.79 15.80 4.54
CA CYS A 94 -6.36 15.55 3.17
C CYS A 94 -5.68 16.81 2.61
N PRO A 95 -4.46 16.73 2.05
CA PRO A 95 -3.76 17.91 1.51
C PRO A 95 -4.40 18.48 0.24
N PHE A 96 -5.33 17.75 -0.38
CA PHE A 96 -5.97 18.16 -1.64
C PHE A 96 -7.35 18.79 -1.44
N CYS A 97 -8.19 18.25 -0.56
CA CYS A 97 -9.56 18.72 -0.35
C CYS A 97 -9.84 19.20 1.09
N GLY A 98 -8.88 19.05 2.01
CA GLY A 98 -9.03 19.49 3.39
C GLY A 98 -9.96 18.63 4.26
N VAL A 99 -10.54 17.54 3.73
CA VAL A 99 -11.40 16.67 4.53
C VAL A 99 -10.62 16.03 5.68
N SER A 100 -11.26 15.88 6.84
CA SER A 100 -10.66 15.18 7.97
C SER A 100 -10.47 13.70 7.64
N LEU A 101 -9.24 13.21 7.81
CA LEU A 101 -8.92 11.79 7.60
C LEU A 101 -9.56 10.88 8.67
N ASP A 102 -10.01 11.46 9.77
CA ASP A 102 -10.70 10.75 10.85
C ASP A 102 -12.24 10.77 10.66
N ALA A 103 -12.74 11.42 9.58
CA ALA A 103 -14.15 11.38 9.23
C ALA A 103 -14.58 9.96 8.85
N PRO A 104 -15.81 9.56 9.18
CA PRO A 104 -16.35 8.27 8.78
C PRO A 104 -16.45 8.22 7.24
N LEU A 105 -16.18 7.05 6.66
CA LEU A 105 -16.49 6.78 5.27
C LEU A 105 -18.01 6.78 5.13
N HIS A 106 -18.54 7.69 4.34
CA HIS A 106 -19.94 7.60 3.90
C HIS A 106 -20.04 6.49 2.85
N ASP A 107 -20.57 5.35 3.25
CA ASP A 107 -20.85 4.22 2.35
C ASP A 107 -21.99 4.56 1.34
N ASP A 108 -22.64 5.72 1.51
CA ASP A 108 -23.82 6.12 0.71
C ASP A 108 -23.48 6.65 -0.70
N GLN A 109 -22.21 6.71 -1.10
CA GLN A 109 -21.84 7.24 -2.43
C GLN A 109 -21.68 6.18 -3.52
N ASP A 110 -21.76 4.90 -3.17
CA ASP A 110 -21.60 3.82 -4.16
C ASP A 110 -22.92 3.48 -4.90
N ASP A 111 -24.05 3.96 -4.40
CA ASP A 111 -25.39 3.68 -4.99
C ASP A 111 -25.85 4.74 -6.01
N ARG A 112 -24.99 5.67 -6.41
CA ARG A 112 -25.30 6.72 -7.40
C ARG A 112 -24.46 6.70 -8.67
N ARG A 113 -23.95 5.53 -9.05
CA ARG A 113 -23.33 5.38 -10.39
C ARG A 113 -24.00 4.31 -11.21
#